data_245ea8b602a81f9a135310a314ab4cf8
#
_entry.id   245ea8b602a81f9a135310a314ab4cf8
#
_cell.length_a   1.000
_cell.length_b   1.000
_cell.length_c   1.000
_cell.angle_alpha   90.00
_cell.angle_beta   90.00
_cell.angle_gamma   90.00
#
_symmetry.space_group_name_H-M   'P 1'
#
loop_
_entity.id
_entity.type
_entity.pdbx_description
1 polymer ?
#
loop_
_entity_poly.entity_id
_entity_poly.type
_entity_poly.pdbx_seq_one_letter_code
_entity_poly.pdbx_strand_id
1 'polypeptide(L)'
;MLEEERAKIPPGTRLMPEDERLETLNDLEASRKEVNNALERLPVMSKTLAMEKHKKDLENKMARIDRAIETFSKKVVYVAYWCE
;
A
#
# COMPACT_ATOMS: atom_id res chain seq x y z
N MET A 1 5.08 -4.16 27.86
CA MET A 1 5.01 -3.47 26.56
C MET A 1 3.92 -3.98 25.65
N LEU A 2 3.82 -5.27 25.46
CA LEU A 2 2.74 -5.85 24.65
C LEU A 2 1.36 -5.53 25.22
N GLU A 3 1.22 -5.55 26.53
CA GLU A 3 -0.03 -5.23 27.19
C GLU A 3 -0.42 -3.77 26.97
N GLU A 4 0.54 -2.86 26.99
CA GLU A 4 0.28 -1.46 26.73
C GLU A 4 -0.18 -1.22 25.30
N GLU A 5 0.41 -1.94 24.35
CA GLU A 5 -0.01 -1.85 22.96
C GLU A 5 -1.42 -2.36 22.76
N ARG A 6 -1.79 -3.45 23.45
CA ARG A 6 -3.15 -3.98 23.40
C ARG A 6 -4.16 -3.01 24.01
N ALA A 7 -3.77 -2.33 25.09
CA ALA A 7 -4.62 -1.36 25.73
C ALA A 7 -4.85 -0.12 24.88
N LYS A 8 -3.97 0.12 23.91
CA LYS A 8 -4.06 1.27 23.02
C LYS A 8 -4.78 0.99 21.70
N ILE A 9 -5.34 -0.19 21.54
CA ILE A 9 -6.07 -0.52 20.32
C ILE A 9 -7.28 0.40 20.19
N PRO A 10 -7.34 1.19 19.10
CA PRO A 10 -8.47 2.12 18.92
C PRO A 10 -9.80 1.37 18.77
N PRO A 11 -10.90 1.96 19.26
CA PRO A 11 -12.21 1.35 19.07
C PRO A 11 -12.53 1.14 17.60
N GLY A 12 -13.12 -0.02 17.28
CA GLY A 12 -13.47 -0.34 15.91
C GLY A 12 -12.32 -0.86 15.06
N THR A 13 -11.17 -1.15 15.68
CA THR A 13 -10.02 -1.74 14.99
C THR A 13 -9.62 -3.04 15.65
N ARG A 14 -8.87 -3.84 14.93
CA ARG A 14 -8.28 -5.07 15.46
C ARG A 14 -6.80 -5.11 15.10
N LEU A 15 -6.05 -5.87 15.90
CA LEU A 15 -4.65 -6.10 15.60
C LEU A 15 -4.56 -7.07 14.42
N MET A 16 -3.77 -6.72 13.42
CA MET A 16 -3.58 -7.58 12.26
C MET A 16 -2.59 -8.70 12.59
N PRO A 17 -2.96 -9.97 12.36
CA PRO A 17 -2.04 -11.08 12.56
C PRO A 17 -0.81 -10.96 11.66
N GLU A 18 0.32 -11.48 12.13
CA GLU A 18 1.58 -11.36 11.39
C GLU A 18 1.52 -12.01 10.02
N ASP A 19 0.91 -13.17 9.92
CA ASP A 19 0.79 -13.88 8.64
C ASP A 19 -0.05 -13.08 7.61
N GLU A 20 -1.14 -12.47 8.05
CA GLU A 20 -1.94 -11.58 7.20
C GLU A 20 -1.13 -10.35 6.78
N ARG A 21 -0.37 -9.79 7.71
CA ARG A 21 0.46 -8.63 7.45
C ARG A 21 1.51 -8.95 6.39
N LEU A 22 2.19 -10.06 6.51
CA LEU A 22 3.20 -10.49 5.56
C LEU A 22 2.59 -10.79 4.19
N GLU A 23 1.43 -11.43 4.15
CA GLU A 23 0.73 -11.68 2.90
C GLU A 23 0.35 -10.38 2.20
N THR A 24 -0.17 -9.43 2.96
CA THR A 24 -0.53 -8.11 2.44
C THR A 24 0.71 -7.38 1.89
N LEU A 25 1.84 -7.46 2.60
CA LEU A 25 3.10 -6.89 2.13
C LEU A 25 3.53 -7.50 0.80
N ASN A 26 3.45 -8.81 0.67
CA ASN A 26 3.80 -9.49 -0.58
C ASN A 26 2.91 -9.04 -1.73
N ASP A 27 1.61 -8.89 -1.47
CA ASP A 27 0.67 -8.41 -2.48
C ASP A 27 0.97 -6.97 -2.88
N LEU A 28 1.30 -6.13 -1.92
CA LEU A 28 1.66 -4.74 -2.17
C LEU A 28 2.95 -4.63 -2.98
N GLU A 29 3.93 -5.43 -2.66
CA GLU A 29 5.20 -5.44 -3.40
C GLU A 29 4.98 -5.89 -4.85
N ALA A 30 4.13 -6.89 -5.07
CA ALA A 30 3.77 -7.35 -6.41
C ALA A 30 3.06 -6.23 -7.19
N SER A 31 2.12 -5.54 -6.56
CA SER A 31 1.41 -4.42 -7.16
C SER A 31 2.36 -3.28 -7.50
N ARG A 32 3.30 -2.98 -6.62
CA ARG A 32 4.31 -1.96 -6.83
C ARG A 32 5.15 -2.27 -8.08
N LYS A 33 5.56 -3.52 -8.20
CA LYS A 33 6.33 -3.98 -9.35
C LYS A 33 5.55 -3.82 -10.64
N GLU A 34 4.27 -4.17 -10.64
CA GLU A 34 3.41 -4.01 -11.81
C GLU A 34 3.25 -2.56 -12.22
N VAL A 35 3.03 -1.66 -11.25
CA VAL A 35 2.90 -0.23 -11.53
C VAL A 35 4.21 0.34 -12.04
N ASN A 36 5.33 -0.07 -11.45
CA ASN A 36 6.63 0.37 -11.91
C ASN A 36 6.91 -0.07 -13.35
N ASN A 37 6.57 -1.31 -13.69
CA ASN A 37 6.70 -1.83 -15.05
C ASN A 37 5.83 -1.04 -16.02
N ALA A 38 4.61 -0.70 -15.62
CA ALA A 38 3.71 0.11 -16.44
C ALA A 38 4.29 1.50 -16.68
N LEU A 39 4.90 2.12 -15.67
CA LEU A 39 5.55 3.41 -15.81
C LEU A 39 6.74 3.34 -16.77
N GLU A 40 7.54 2.28 -16.67
CA GLU A 40 8.69 2.10 -17.56
C GLU A 40 8.29 1.86 -19.03
N ARG A 41 7.09 1.31 -19.25
CA ARG A 41 6.58 1.08 -20.59
C ARG A 41 5.99 2.31 -21.26
N LEU A 42 5.74 3.38 -20.50
CA LEU A 42 5.19 4.60 -21.07
C LEU A 42 6.21 5.24 -22.02
N PRO A 43 5.75 5.69 -23.23
CA PRO A 43 6.66 6.36 -24.15
C PRO A 43 7.17 7.67 -23.59
N VAL A 44 8.47 7.83 -23.60
CA VAL A 44 9.11 9.06 -23.08
C VAL A 44 8.71 10.28 -23.91
N MET A 45 8.50 10.07 -25.20
CA MET A 45 8.21 11.15 -26.15
C MET A 45 6.73 11.48 -26.29
N SER A 46 5.85 10.74 -25.66
CA SER A 46 4.41 10.98 -25.77
C SER A 46 3.99 12.18 -24.93
N LYS A 47 3.35 13.14 -25.55
CA LYS A 47 2.90 14.36 -24.89
C LYS A 47 1.40 14.58 -24.97
N THR A 48 0.63 13.52 -25.21
CA THR A 48 -0.82 13.64 -25.22
C THR A 48 -1.35 13.81 -23.80
N LEU A 49 -2.47 14.52 -23.67
CA LEU A 49 -3.12 14.69 -22.37
C LEU A 49 -3.50 13.36 -21.74
N ALA A 50 -3.95 12.41 -22.56
CA ALA A 50 -4.31 11.09 -22.06
C ALA A 50 -3.11 10.37 -21.45
N MET A 51 -1.95 10.45 -22.08
CA MET A 51 -0.73 9.82 -21.58
C MET A 51 -0.20 10.46 -20.31
N GLU A 52 -0.26 11.79 -20.24
CA GLU A 52 0.15 12.53 -19.04
C GLU A 52 -0.75 12.19 -17.86
N LYS A 53 -2.05 12.12 -18.10
CA LYS A 53 -3.00 11.75 -17.07
C LYS A 53 -2.77 10.31 -16.60
N HIS A 54 -2.54 9.40 -17.52
CA HIS A 54 -2.26 8.01 -17.21
C HIS A 54 -0.98 7.86 -16.37
N LYS A 55 0.06 8.59 -16.76
CA LYS A 55 1.31 8.60 -16.00
C LYS A 55 1.09 9.11 -14.58
N LYS A 56 0.34 10.20 -14.44
CA LYS A 56 0.05 10.79 -13.14
C LYS A 56 -0.77 9.82 -12.27
N ASP A 57 -1.73 9.12 -12.85
CA ASP A 57 -2.53 8.12 -12.16
C ASP A 57 -1.65 6.98 -11.65
N LEU A 58 -0.71 6.53 -12.46
CA LEU A 58 0.24 5.48 -12.06
C LEU A 58 1.17 5.95 -10.94
N GLU A 59 1.65 7.19 -11.03
CA GLU A 59 2.49 7.77 -9.98
C GLU A 59 1.74 7.90 -8.66
N ASN A 60 0.48 8.32 -8.71
CA ASN A 60 -0.38 8.40 -7.53
C ASN A 60 -0.62 7.02 -6.92
N LYS A 61 -0.86 6.03 -7.77
CA LYS A 61 -1.04 4.64 -7.33
C LYS A 61 0.22 4.12 -6.66
N MET A 62 1.38 4.41 -7.23
CA MET A 62 2.67 4.05 -6.65
C MET A 62 2.86 4.67 -5.26
N ALA A 63 2.52 5.94 -5.11
CA ALA A 63 2.63 6.62 -3.83
C ALA A 63 1.75 5.97 -2.76
N ARG A 64 0.54 5.58 -3.15
CA ARG A 64 -0.37 4.88 -2.22
C ARG A 64 0.18 3.52 -1.82
N ILE A 65 0.73 2.78 -2.77
CA ILE A 65 1.33 1.48 -2.51
C ILE A 65 2.53 1.63 -1.58
N ASP A 66 3.40 2.60 -1.82
CA ASP A 66 4.56 2.86 -0.98
C ASP A 66 4.17 3.19 0.46
N ARG A 67 3.13 4.00 0.64
CA ARG A 67 2.62 4.31 1.97
C ARG A 67 2.05 3.08 2.67
N ALA A 68 1.33 2.26 1.92
CA ALA A 68 0.78 1.03 2.46
C ALA A 68 1.90 0.06 2.87
N ILE A 69 2.92 -0.08 2.05
CA ILE A 69 4.09 -0.92 2.36
C ILE A 69 4.74 -0.43 3.66
N GLU A 70 4.95 0.86 3.79
CA GLU A 70 5.53 1.44 4.99
C GLU A 70 4.67 1.12 6.22
N THR A 71 3.37 1.26 6.11
CA THR A 71 2.43 0.98 7.19
C THR A 71 2.47 -0.49 7.58
N PHE A 72 2.39 -1.40 6.61
CA PHE A 72 2.36 -2.83 6.87
C PHE A 72 3.73 -3.43 7.19
N SER A 73 4.80 -2.67 7.01
CA SER A 73 6.14 -3.08 7.45
C SER A 73 6.32 -3.01 8.95
N LYS A 74 5.44 -2.30 9.65
CA LYS A 74 5.49 -2.20 11.10
C LYS A 74 5.08 -3.52 11.73
N LYS A 75 5.67 -3.85 12.87
CA LYS A 75 5.35 -5.08 13.59
C LYS A 75 3.92 -5.13 14.09
N VAL A 76 3.35 -3.97 14.40
CA VAL A 76 1.99 -3.86 14.92
C VAL A 76 1.17 -3.01 13.96
N VAL A 77 0.12 -3.59 13.41
CA VAL A 77 -0.79 -2.91 12.50
C VAL A 77 -2.21 -3.09 12.97
N TYR A 78 -2.95 -1.99 13.06
CA TYR A 78 -4.37 -2.00 13.41
C TYR A 78 -5.20 -1.78 12.15
N VAL A 79 -6.19 -2.65 11.94
CA VAL A 79 -7.08 -2.54 10.80
C VAL A 79 -8.52 -2.37 11.28
N ALA A 80 -9.31 -1.62 10.54
CA ALA A 80 -10.71 -1.42 10.90
C ALA A 80 -11.51 -2.71 10.67
N TYR A 81 -12.45 -2.99 11.57
CA TYR A 81 -13.29 -4.19 11.45
C TYR A 81 -14.14 -4.20 10.19
N TRP A 82 -14.57 -3.03 9.74
CA TRP A 82 -15.40 -2.88 8.56
C TRP A 82 -14.62 -2.62 7.28
N CYS A 83 -13.30 -2.58 7.36
CA CYS A 83 -12.44 -2.33 6.21
C CYS A 83 -12.15 -3.65 5.50
N GLU A 84 -12.40 -3.71 4.22
CA GLU A 84 -12.14 -4.89 3.42
C GLU A 84 -10.99 -4.67 2.46
#